data_c0816ed96481ff4ed4dc4ee67b616611
#
_entry.id   c0816ed96481ff4ed4dc4ee67b616611
#
_cell.length_a   1.000
_cell.length_b   1.000
_cell.length_c   1.000
_cell.angle_alpha   90.00
_cell.angle_beta   90.00
_cell.angle_gamma   90.00
#
_symmetry.space_group_name_H-M   'P 1'
#
loop_
_entity.id
_entity.type
_entity.pdbx_description
1 polymer ?
#
loop_
_entity_poly.entity_id
_entity_poly.type
_entity_poly.pdbx_seq_one_letter_code
_entity_poly.pdbx_strand_id
1 'polypeptide(L)'
;ADVKAEIGNDLDAEAAEELGLVTFIPDDIDWEDEVRIAIEERASFSGDALTGMEASLRFAGPETLETKIFGRLSAWQNWIFQRPNAVGEEGALKLFGTGKQANFDRKRV
;
A
#
# COMPACT_ATOMS: atom_id res chain seq x y z
N ALA A 1 -9.58 -19.49 8.86
CA ALA A 1 -8.75 -20.69 8.70
C ALA A 1 -7.56 -20.63 9.66
N ASP A 2 -7.11 -21.78 10.18
CA ASP A 2 -5.95 -21.83 11.08
C ASP A 2 -4.69 -22.19 10.28
N VAL A 3 -3.97 -21.18 9.86
CA VAL A 3 -2.70 -21.32 9.12
C VAL A 3 -1.68 -22.20 9.87
N LYS A 4 -1.74 -22.26 11.20
CA LYS A 4 -0.85 -23.09 12.00
C LYS A 4 -1.09 -24.59 11.82
N ALA A 5 -2.30 -24.96 11.43
CA ALA A 5 -2.62 -26.37 11.15
C ALA A 5 -1.95 -26.89 9.87
N GLU A 6 -1.53 -25.98 9.00
CA GLU A 6 -0.93 -26.28 7.70
C GLU A 6 0.62 -26.27 7.73
N ILE A 7 1.22 -26.12 8.91
CA ILE A 7 2.69 -26.09 9.01
C ILE A 7 3.27 -27.44 8.54
N GLY A 8 4.10 -27.36 7.51
CA GLY A 8 4.76 -28.53 6.91
C GLY A 8 4.00 -29.17 5.74
N ASN A 9 2.83 -28.63 5.39
CA ASN A 9 2.09 -29.03 4.19
C ASN A 9 2.45 -28.12 3.01
N ASP A 10 2.53 -28.70 1.83
CA ASP A 10 2.58 -27.93 0.59
C ASP A 10 1.18 -27.41 0.26
N LEU A 11 1.08 -26.14 -0.04
CA LEU A 11 -0.17 -25.49 -0.42
C LEU A 11 -0.12 -25.18 -1.91
N ASP A 12 -1.15 -25.55 -2.64
CA ASP A 12 -1.40 -25.01 -3.98
C ASP A 12 -2.00 -23.60 -3.90
N ALA A 13 -2.23 -22.97 -5.05
CA ALA A 13 -2.68 -21.61 -5.10
C ALA A 13 -4.09 -21.44 -4.50
N GLU A 14 -4.98 -22.38 -4.76
CA GLU A 14 -6.36 -22.39 -4.27
C GLU A 14 -6.41 -22.53 -2.74
N ALA A 15 -5.63 -23.46 -2.19
CA ALA A 15 -5.53 -23.62 -0.74
C ALA A 15 -4.93 -22.38 -0.07
N ALA A 16 -3.95 -21.73 -0.70
CA ALA A 16 -3.36 -20.50 -0.21
C ALA A 16 -4.36 -19.33 -0.23
N GLU A 17 -5.23 -19.24 -1.25
CA GLU A 17 -6.29 -18.24 -1.31
C GLU A 17 -7.36 -18.47 -0.24
N GLU A 18 -7.81 -19.70 -0.05
CA GLU A 18 -8.78 -20.05 1.01
C GLU A 18 -8.27 -19.70 2.41
N LEU A 19 -6.97 -19.81 2.64
CA LEU A 19 -6.31 -19.40 3.88
C LEU A 19 -6.08 -17.88 3.98
N GLY A 20 -6.29 -17.12 2.91
CA GLY A 20 -6.03 -15.69 2.84
C GLY A 20 -4.55 -15.33 2.78
N LEU A 21 -3.69 -16.24 2.31
CA LEU A 21 -2.25 -16.01 2.14
C LEU A 21 -1.92 -15.30 0.84
N VAL A 22 -2.80 -15.41 -0.16
CA VAL A 22 -2.72 -14.69 -1.43
C VAL A 22 -4.01 -13.92 -1.69
N THR A 23 -3.96 -12.88 -2.51
CA THR A 23 -5.09 -11.96 -2.72
C THR A 23 -6.03 -12.47 -3.80
N PHE A 24 -5.49 -13.06 -4.86
CA PHE A 24 -6.22 -13.67 -5.96
C PHE A 24 -5.28 -14.56 -6.79
N ILE A 25 -5.85 -15.41 -7.61
CA ILE A 25 -5.13 -16.37 -8.42
C ILE A 25 -5.49 -16.12 -9.89
N PRO A 26 -4.62 -15.44 -10.68
CA PRO A 26 -4.82 -15.33 -12.12
C PRO A 26 -4.58 -16.68 -12.78
N ASP A 27 -5.26 -16.95 -13.88
CA ASP A 27 -4.95 -18.12 -14.68
C ASP A 27 -3.63 -17.95 -15.47
N ASP A 28 -3.13 -19.04 -16.03
CA ASP A 28 -1.86 -19.05 -16.74
C ASP A 28 -1.86 -18.17 -18.00
N ILE A 29 -3.03 -17.94 -18.60
CA ILE A 29 -3.17 -17.12 -19.81
C ILE A 29 -3.04 -15.65 -19.49
N ASP A 30 -3.62 -15.21 -18.40
CA ASP A 30 -3.69 -13.80 -18.01
C ASP A 30 -2.56 -13.41 -17.04
N TRP A 31 -1.74 -14.35 -16.59
CA TRP A 31 -0.71 -14.13 -15.57
C TRP A 31 0.19 -12.93 -15.84
N GLU A 32 0.78 -12.85 -17.03
CA GLU A 32 1.74 -11.77 -17.35
C GLU A 32 1.04 -10.40 -17.37
N ASP A 33 -0.17 -10.34 -17.90
CA ASP A 33 -0.96 -9.10 -17.96
C ASP A 33 -1.43 -8.66 -16.57
N GLU A 34 -1.90 -9.58 -15.75
CA GLU A 34 -2.33 -9.29 -14.37
C GLU A 34 -1.17 -8.82 -13.49
N VAL A 35 0.00 -9.46 -13.61
CA VAL A 35 1.22 -9.00 -12.91
C VAL A 35 1.64 -7.61 -13.38
N ARG A 36 1.60 -7.35 -14.70
CA ARG A 36 1.92 -6.04 -15.26
C ARG A 36 0.96 -4.96 -14.75
N ILE A 37 -0.34 -5.22 -14.79
CA ILE A 37 -1.38 -4.31 -14.29
C ILE A 37 -1.16 -4.01 -12.80
N ALA A 38 -0.91 -5.04 -11.99
CA ALA A 38 -0.67 -4.87 -10.57
C ALA A 38 0.58 -4.03 -10.26
N ILE A 39 1.65 -4.16 -11.07
CA ILE A 39 2.86 -3.34 -10.94
C ILE A 39 2.58 -1.89 -11.36
N GLU A 40 1.94 -1.68 -12.51
CA GLU A 40 1.62 -0.34 -13.02
C GLU A 40 0.70 0.43 -12.06
N GLU A 41 -0.30 -0.24 -11.50
CA GLU A 41 -1.21 0.35 -10.52
C GLU A 41 -0.44 0.81 -9.27
N ARG A 42 0.41 -0.04 -8.71
CA ARG A 42 1.22 0.31 -7.54
C ARG A 42 2.24 1.40 -7.84
N ALA A 43 2.82 1.37 -9.03
CA ALA A 43 3.74 2.41 -9.48
C ALA A 43 3.06 3.77 -9.71
N SER A 44 1.74 3.81 -9.84
CA SER A 44 0.96 5.04 -9.96
C SER A 44 0.71 5.75 -8.63
N PHE A 45 0.90 5.06 -7.50
CA PHE A 45 0.68 5.63 -6.18
C PHE A 45 1.73 6.70 -5.84
N SER A 46 1.34 7.60 -4.94
CA SER A 46 2.28 8.56 -4.38
C SER A 46 3.40 7.86 -3.62
N GLY A 47 4.67 8.13 -3.98
CA GLY A 47 5.83 7.61 -3.25
C GLY A 47 5.82 8.02 -1.78
N ASP A 48 5.37 9.24 -1.48
CA ASP A 48 5.23 9.73 -0.10
C ASP A 48 4.19 8.90 0.69
N ALA A 49 3.05 8.58 0.07
CA ALA A 49 2.02 7.74 0.71
C ALA A 49 2.53 6.30 0.94
N LEU A 50 3.25 5.73 -0.04
CA LEU A 50 3.86 4.41 0.10
C LEU A 50 4.92 4.37 1.20
N THR A 51 5.71 5.43 1.35
CA THR A 51 6.70 5.57 2.43
C THR A 51 6.02 5.53 3.81
N GLY A 52 4.93 6.28 3.98
CA GLY A 52 4.16 6.26 5.23
C GLY A 52 3.52 4.91 5.53
N MET A 53 2.96 4.27 4.51
CA MET A 53 2.37 2.94 4.62
C MET A 53 3.43 1.89 4.99
N GLU A 54 4.56 1.88 4.31
CA GLU A 54 5.67 0.95 4.56
C GLU A 54 6.22 1.11 5.97
N ALA A 55 6.43 2.33 6.44
CA ALA A 55 6.87 2.58 7.80
C ALA A 55 5.86 2.08 8.85
N SER A 56 4.56 2.23 8.59
CA SER A 56 3.51 1.72 9.47
C SER A 56 3.47 0.20 9.53
N LEU A 57 3.73 -0.48 8.42
CA LEU A 57 3.77 -1.94 8.35
C LEU A 57 5.06 -2.52 8.94
N ARG A 58 6.21 -1.88 8.68
CA ARG A 58 7.53 -2.33 9.14
C ARG A 58 7.62 -2.37 10.67
N PHE A 59 7.03 -1.40 11.31
CA PHE A 59 7.05 -1.25 12.77
C PHE A 59 5.73 -1.69 13.42
N ALA A 60 4.97 -2.54 12.75
CA ALA A 60 3.77 -3.13 13.31
C ALA A 60 4.09 -3.97 14.54
N GLY A 61 3.31 -3.84 15.60
CA GLY A 61 3.47 -4.56 16.84
C GLY A 61 2.42 -4.15 17.86
N PRO A 62 2.53 -4.60 19.10
CA PRO A 62 1.65 -4.18 20.16
C PRO A 62 1.80 -2.66 20.38
N GLU A 63 0.76 -1.93 20.06
CA GLU A 63 0.73 -0.48 20.22
C GLU A 63 -0.55 -0.06 20.97
N THR A 64 -0.45 1.00 21.77
CA THR A 64 -1.61 1.63 22.37
C THR A 64 -2.31 2.53 21.33
N LEU A 65 -3.54 2.95 21.62
CA LEU A 65 -4.26 3.91 20.78
C LEU A 65 -3.48 5.23 20.66
N GLU A 66 -2.91 5.69 21.77
CA GLU A 66 -2.14 6.93 21.83
C GLU A 66 -0.91 6.89 20.92
N THR A 67 -0.15 5.79 20.92
CA THR A 67 1.03 5.65 20.05
C THR A 67 0.64 5.57 18.58
N LYS A 68 -0.49 4.95 18.24
CA LYS A 68 -1.03 4.94 16.88
C LYS A 68 -1.44 6.33 16.40
N ILE A 69 -2.07 7.14 17.27
CA ILE A 69 -2.47 8.49 16.94
C ILE A 69 -1.25 9.42 16.84
N PHE A 70 -0.45 9.52 17.88
CA PHE A 70 0.60 10.53 17.97
C PHE A 70 1.89 10.12 17.28
N GLY A 71 2.29 8.86 17.35
CA GLY A 71 3.50 8.36 16.73
C GLY A 71 3.34 8.01 15.25
N ARG A 72 2.11 7.85 14.77
CA ARG A 72 1.86 7.47 13.38
C ARG A 72 0.97 8.47 12.66
N LEU A 73 -0.31 8.55 12.99
CA LEU A 73 -1.24 9.40 12.25
C LEU A 73 -0.81 10.86 12.26
N SER A 74 -0.61 11.46 13.44
CA SER A 74 -0.23 12.87 13.54
C SER A 74 1.17 13.15 12.98
N ALA A 75 2.14 12.28 13.24
CA ALA A 75 3.51 12.45 12.74
C ALA A 75 3.55 12.40 11.21
N TRP A 76 2.91 11.39 10.61
CA TRP A 76 2.86 11.25 9.16
C TRP A 76 2.01 12.34 8.50
N GLN A 77 0.92 12.76 9.11
CA GLN A 77 0.13 13.89 8.64
C GLN A 77 0.95 15.17 8.60
N ASN A 78 1.67 15.50 9.66
CA ASN A 78 2.56 16.66 9.69
C ASN A 78 3.66 16.61 8.63
N TRP A 79 4.20 15.42 8.39
CA TRP A 79 5.21 15.22 7.34
C TRP A 79 4.63 15.37 5.93
N ILE A 80 3.48 14.75 5.63
CA ILE A 80 2.89 14.76 4.30
C ILE A 80 2.46 16.18 3.86
N PHE A 81 2.00 17.01 4.78
CA PHE A 81 1.64 18.39 4.50
C PHE A 81 2.82 19.32 4.14
N GLN A 82 4.04 18.81 4.22
CA GLN A 82 5.25 19.50 3.75
C GLN A 82 5.75 18.97 2.41
N ARG A 83 5.09 17.94 1.85
CA ARG A 83 5.54 17.26 0.64
C ARG A 83 4.86 17.82 -0.61
N PRO A 84 5.63 18.21 -1.66
CA PRO A 84 5.07 18.74 -2.90
C PRO A 84 4.09 17.81 -3.59
N ASN A 85 4.32 16.48 -3.53
CA ASN A 85 3.40 15.48 -4.09
C ASN A 85 2.03 15.46 -3.40
N ALA A 86 1.93 16.00 -2.19
CA ALA A 86 0.65 16.16 -1.48
C ALA A 86 0.04 17.55 -1.68
N VAL A 87 0.80 18.61 -1.38
CA VAL A 87 0.27 19.99 -1.26
C VAL A 87 0.69 20.92 -2.40
N GLY A 88 1.60 20.51 -3.29
CA GLY A 88 2.00 21.28 -4.47
C GLY A 88 0.87 21.42 -5.49
N GLU A 89 1.06 22.25 -6.52
CA GLU A 89 0.03 22.54 -7.52
C GLU A 89 -0.51 21.29 -8.24
N GLU A 90 0.32 20.29 -8.45
CA GLU A 90 -0.05 18.99 -9.05
C GLU A 90 -0.25 17.89 -8.00
N GLY A 91 -0.19 18.25 -6.71
CA GLY A 91 -0.31 17.31 -5.61
C GLY A 91 -1.73 16.83 -5.35
N ALA A 92 -1.84 15.68 -4.69
CA ALA A 92 -3.11 15.01 -4.48
C ALA A 92 -4.13 15.85 -3.68
N LEU A 93 -3.69 16.57 -2.65
CA LEU A 93 -4.57 17.40 -1.84
C LEU A 93 -5.05 18.66 -2.59
N LYS A 94 -4.18 19.26 -3.41
CA LYS A 94 -4.53 20.43 -4.21
C LYS A 94 -5.55 20.11 -5.28
N LEU A 95 -5.43 18.95 -5.91
CA LEU A 95 -6.31 18.52 -7.00
C LEU A 95 -7.55 17.75 -6.52
N PHE A 96 -7.64 17.44 -5.23
CA PHE A 96 -8.79 16.74 -4.68
C PHE A 96 -10.10 17.49 -4.99
N GLY A 97 -11.09 16.79 -5.50
CA GLY A 97 -12.40 17.35 -5.87
C GLY A 97 -12.43 18.15 -7.19
N THR A 98 -11.31 18.31 -7.89
CA THR A 98 -11.27 19.04 -9.18
C THR A 98 -11.52 18.16 -10.39
N GLY A 99 -11.60 16.84 -10.22
CA GLY A 99 -11.69 15.85 -11.32
C GLY A 99 -10.37 15.63 -12.07
N LYS A 100 -9.30 16.28 -11.65
CA LYS A 100 -7.96 16.08 -12.24
C LYS A 100 -7.17 15.04 -11.45
N GLN A 101 -6.37 14.26 -12.16
CA GLN A 101 -5.46 13.31 -11.54
C GLN A 101 -4.18 14.02 -11.06
N ALA A 102 -3.69 13.64 -9.88
CA ALA A 102 -2.43 14.15 -9.36
C ALA A 102 -1.25 13.64 -10.21
N ASN A 103 -0.23 14.46 -10.35
CA ASN A 103 1.02 14.11 -11.00
C ASN A 103 2.14 14.10 -9.96
N PHE A 104 2.71 12.93 -9.71
CA PHE A 104 3.72 12.76 -8.67
C PHE A 104 5.13 12.78 -9.23
N ASP A 105 6.00 13.58 -8.61
CA ASP A 105 7.44 13.53 -8.86
C ASP A 105 8.03 12.25 -8.25
N ARG A 106 8.30 11.28 -9.10
CA ARG A 106 8.82 9.95 -8.71
C ARG A 106 10.27 9.97 -8.21
N LYS A 107 10.98 11.09 -8.37
CA LYS A 107 12.34 11.26 -7.86
C LYS A 107 12.38 11.71 -6.39
N ARG A 108 11.21 12.04 -5.85
CA ARG A 108 11.05 12.50 -4.47
C ARG A 108 10.42 11.41 -3.63
N VAL A 109 11.23 10.51 -3.18
CA VAL A 109 10.81 9.47 -2.22
C VAL A 109 11.56 9.63 -0.91
#